data_effdf64e96891bbe9128aa0aad496781
#
_entry.id   effdf64e96891bbe9128aa0aad496781
#
_cell.length_a   1.000
_cell.length_b   1.000
_cell.length_c   1.000
_cell.angle_alpha   90.00
_cell.angle_beta   90.00
_cell.angle_gamma   90.00
#
_symmetry.space_group_name_H-M   'P 1'
#
loop_
_entity.id
_entity.type
_entity.pdbx_description
1 polymer ?
#
loop_
_entity_poly.entity_id
_entity_poly.type
_entity_poly.pdbx_seq_one_letter_code
_entity_poly.pdbx_strand_id
1 'polypeptide(L)'
;MFDQSHIRNFSIIAHIDHGKSTLADRLLEKCHAVPEREMENQLLDNMDLERERGITIKSRAVRIFYTANDGETYALNLIDTPGHVDFNYEVSRSLAACEGALLVVDATQGVEAQTLANTYLAMDHDLEILPVFNKIDLPAADPLKAKQEVEDIIGLPALEAPEISAKLGTNIEAVLEDVVKNVPAPKGDPKAPLQALVFDSQYDPYVGVVVYFRIKQGTMRKGQTIRMMATGAEYTILECGYLKPIGNEPTDALQAGEVGYFTASIKNVKDTQVGDTVTDAANPAAEALPGYRPAQSMVYCGIYTEDGSKYPDLRDALEKLQLNDASLTFEPESSVALGFGFRCGFLGMLHMEIIQERLEREFNLDLVTTLPSVIYHVYKSDGTMVKVDNPHNYPDPGTIEHAEEPYVKVSIISPQDYVGNIMPMCQERRGEFKDMQYLDTHLVELHYQMPLNEIIYDFFDTLKANTKGYASLDYELSGYRTSDLVKVDLLLNGDGVDALSFIAHRDKAYPRARRLCEKLKENIPRQLFEVPIQAAIGGRIIARETVKAMRKDVLAKCYGGDITRKKKLLEKQKEGKKKMRNLGTVQVPTEAFM
;
A
#
# COMPACT_ATOMS: atom_id res chain seq x y z
N MET A 1 23.89 -8.15 28.08
CA MET A 1 23.56 -9.07 26.99
C MET A 1 22.63 -10.13 27.53
N PHE A 2 21.55 -10.38 26.88
CA PHE A 2 20.57 -11.38 27.30
C PHE A 2 20.98 -12.77 26.79
N ASP A 3 20.64 -13.83 27.51
CA ASP A 3 20.94 -15.19 27.05
C ASP A 3 20.08 -15.47 25.78
N GLN A 4 20.73 -15.96 24.72
CA GLN A 4 20.09 -16.24 23.43
C GLN A 4 18.94 -17.26 23.56
N SER A 5 19.04 -18.22 24.49
CA SER A 5 18.00 -19.21 24.77
C SER A 5 16.69 -18.58 25.29
N HIS A 6 16.76 -17.40 25.89
CA HIS A 6 15.64 -16.64 26.45
C HIS A 6 15.17 -15.50 25.53
N ILE A 7 15.59 -15.49 24.26
CA ILE A 7 15.09 -14.53 23.26
C ILE A 7 14.02 -15.19 22.41
N ARG A 8 12.94 -14.45 22.12
CA ARG A 8 11.90 -14.84 21.15
C ARG A 8 11.64 -13.68 20.20
N ASN A 9 11.83 -13.92 18.90
CA ASN A 9 11.54 -12.93 17.87
C ASN A 9 10.32 -13.41 17.11
N PHE A 10 9.25 -12.67 17.17
CA PHE A 10 8.00 -13.04 16.52
C PHE A 10 7.27 -11.83 15.96
N SER A 11 6.43 -12.09 14.99
CA SER A 11 5.54 -11.12 14.37
C SER A 11 4.09 -11.46 14.65
N ILE A 12 3.19 -10.49 14.48
CA ILE A 12 1.75 -10.73 14.47
C ILE A 12 1.27 -10.56 13.03
N ILE A 13 0.71 -11.62 12.47
CA ILE A 13 0.07 -11.64 11.15
C ILE A 13 -1.43 -11.85 11.30
N ALA A 14 -2.22 -11.13 10.53
CA ALA A 14 -3.67 -11.19 10.60
C ALA A 14 -4.30 -10.64 9.33
N HIS A 15 -5.55 -11.01 9.08
CA HIS A 15 -6.39 -10.27 8.16
C HIS A 15 -6.76 -8.90 8.75
N ILE A 16 -7.19 -7.95 7.90
CA ILE A 16 -7.68 -6.63 8.33
C ILE A 16 -8.83 -6.83 9.31
N ASP A 17 -8.88 -6.01 10.35
CA ASP A 17 -9.92 -6.04 11.40
C ASP A 17 -9.96 -7.29 12.30
N HIS A 18 -9.05 -8.27 12.15
CA HIS A 18 -8.98 -9.42 13.07
C HIS A 18 -8.47 -9.07 14.48
N GLY A 19 -8.02 -7.84 14.68
CA GLY A 19 -7.63 -7.30 16.00
C GLY A 19 -6.14 -7.41 16.33
N LYS A 20 -5.28 -7.38 15.30
CA LYS A 20 -3.82 -7.41 15.40
C LYS A 20 -3.27 -6.33 16.34
N SER A 21 -3.53 -5.04 16.06
CA SER A 21 -3.02 -3.92 16.87
C SER A 21 -3.58 -3.93 18.29
N THR A 22 -4.85 -4.37 18.46
CA THR A 22 -5.43 -4.54 19.80
C THR A 22 -4.74 -5.65 20.59
N LEU A 23 -4.36 -6.76 19.95
CA LEU A 23 -3.58 -7.81 20.61
C LEU A 23 -2.19 -7.30 20.99
N ALA A 24 -1.52 -6.59 20.09
CA ALA A 24 -0.22 -5.98 20.38
C ALA A 24 -0.29 -5.09 21.64
N ASP A 25 -1.29 -4.21 21.74
CA ASP A 25 -1.51 -3.39 22.94
C ASP A 25 -1.68 -4.23 24.21
N ARG A 26 -2.43 -5.34 24.15
CA ARG A 26 -2.64 -6.23 25.31
C ARG A 26 -1.36 -6.96 25.72
N LEU A 27 -0.51 -7.35 24.75
CA LEU A 27 0.80 -7.93 25.06
C LEU A 27 1.69 -6.92 25.76
N LEU A 28 1.73 -5.66 25.31
CA LEU A 28 2.47 -4.57 25.95
C LEU A 28 1.97 -4.29 27.36
N GLU A 29 0.67 -4.23 27.56
CA GLU A 29 0.03 -4.01 28.87
C GLU A 29 0.35 -5.16 29.85
N LYS A 30 0.19 -6.41 29.41
CA LYS A 30 0.43 -7.60 30.25
C LYS A 30 1.89 -7.74 30.67
N CYS A 31 2.82 -7.32 29.81
CA CYS A 31 4.26 -7.30 30.11
C CYS A 31 4.70 -6.03 30.87
N HIS A 32 3.79 -5.13 31.22
CA HIS A 32 4.10 -3.84 31.86
C HIS A 32 5.18 -3.04 31.10
N ALA A 33 5.18 -3.15 29.76
CA ALA A 33 6.19 -2.54 28.90
C ALA A 33 6.09 -1.00 28.88
N VAL A 34 4.91 -0.47 29.24
CA VAL A 34 4.60 0.96 29.31
C VAL A 34 3.83 1.23 30.60
N PRO A 35 4.09 2.35 31.31
CA PRO A 35 3.28 2.77 32.45
C PRO A 35 1.80 2.93 32.06
N GLU A 36 0.87 2.50 32.92
CA GLU A 36 -0.58 2.57 32.64
C GLU A 36 -1.07 3.96 32.20
N ARG A 37 -0.48 5.03 32.72
CA ARG A 37 -0.82 6.43 32.38
C ARG A 37 -0.39 6.84 30.95
N GLU A 38 0.50 6.08 30.34
CA GLU A 38 1.07 6.32 29.01
C GLU A 38 0.56 5.30 27.97
N MET A 39 -0.27 4.34 28.42
CA MET A 39 -0.95 3.39 27.54
C MET A 39 -2.05 4.10 26.75
N GLU A 40 -1.95 4.07 25.44
CA GLU A 40 -2.95 4.54 24.49
C GLU A 40 -3.40 3.36 23.60
N ASN A 41 -4.56 3.49 23.01
CA ASN A 41 -5.01 2.50 22.02
C ASN A 41 -4.14 2.60 20.76
N GLN A 42 -3.78 1.44 20.20
CA GLN A 42 -2.91 1.34 19.02
C GLN A 42 -1.56 2.06 19.25
N LEU A 43 -0.93 1.75 20.38
CA LEU A 43 0.31 2.40 20.80
C LEU A 43 1.47 2.22 19.79
N LEU A 44 1.48 1.10 19.07
CA LEU A 44 2.48 0.82 18.05
C LEU A 44 2.20 1.55 16.74
N ASP A 45 0.96 1.94 16.47
CA ASP A 45 0.56 2.71 15.30
C ASP A 45 0.89 4.20 15.55
N ASN A 46 2.03 4.67 15.03
CA ASN A 46 2.56 6.00 15.32
C ASN A 46 1.98 7.11 14.45
N MET A 47 1.43 6.75 13.29
CA MET A 47 0.83 7.73 12.38
C MET A 47 -0.62 7.97 12.73
N ASP A 48 -1.06 9.23 12.69
CA ASP A 48 -2.48 9.56 12.88
C ASP A 48 -3.35 8.82 11.85
N LEU A 49 -2.84 8.63 10.63
CA LEU A 49 -3.51 7.89 9.56
C LEU A 49 -3.71 6.40 9.89
N GLU A 50 -2.75 5.75 10.56
CA GLU A 50 -2.88 4.37 11.01
C GLU A 50 -4.04 4.24 12.00
N ARG A 51 -4.11 5.15 12.97
CA ARG A 51 -5.16 5.19 14.00
C ARG A 51 -6.53 5.53 13.43
N GLU A 52 -6.61 6.50 12.52
CA GLU A 52 -7.87 6.90 11.86
C GLU A 52 -8.45 5.81 10.97
N ARG A 53 -7.59 5.10 10.22
CA ARG A 53 -8.00 4.04 9.29
C ARG A 53 -8.09 2.66 9.96
N GLY A 54 -7.56 2.50 11.18
CA GLY A 54 -7.53 1.24 11.92
C GLY A 54 -6.62 0.18 11.28
N ILE A 55 -5.59 0.60 10.53
CA ILE A 55 -4.64 -0.28 9.85
C ILE A 55 -3.21 0.09 10.20
N THR A 56 -2.35 -0.90 10.35
CA THR A 56 -0.91 -0.68 10.42
C THR A 56 -0.36 -0.48 9.02
N ILE A 57 0.36 0.61 8.79
CA ILE A 57 0.98 0.97 7.51
C ILE A 57 2.44 0.57 7.53
N LYS A 58 3.15 0.90 8.61
CA LYS A 58 4.59 0.66 8.76
C LYS A 58 4.88 -0.35 9.87
N SER A 59 5.75 -1.31 9.59
CA SER A 59 6.21 -2.29 10.58
C SER A 59 6.96 -1.60 11.72
N ARG A 60 6.73 -2.06 12.94
CA ARG A 60 7.42 -1.58 14.13
C ARG A 60 7.92 -2.71 15.00
N ALA A 61 9.21 -2.67 15.35
CA ALA A 61 9.79 -3.62 16.28
C ALA A 61 9.85 -3.04 17.69
N VAL A 62 9.54 -3.83 18.68
CA VAL A 62 9.67 -3.46 20.10
C VAL A 62 10.15 -4.64 20.92
N ARG A 63 11.01 -4.37 21.92
CA ARG A 63 11.43 -5.35 22.92
C ARG A 63 10.61 -5.19 24.19
N ILE A 64 10.05 -6.30 24.66
CA ILE A 64 9.34 -6.40 25.92
C ILE A 64 9.92 -7.55 26.74
N PHE A 65 9.74 -7.52 28.05
CA PHE A 65 10.19 -8.57 28.96
C PHE A 65 8.99 -9.25 29.59
N TYR A 66 9.02 -10.57 29.59
CA TYR A 66 7.97 -11.39 30.18
C TYR A 66 8.57 -12.44 31.11
N THR A 67 8.07 -12.51 32.33
CA THR A 67 8.43 -13.58 33.27
C THR A 67 7.39 -14.69 33.15
N ALA A 68 7.81 -15.81 32.59
CA ALA A 68 6.94 -16.94 32.30
C ALA A 68 6.64 -17.80 33.52
N ASN A 69 5.73 -18.76 33.37
CA ASN A 69 5.32 -19.68 34.45
C ASN A 69 6.44 -20.61 34.93
N ASP A 70 7.52 -20.75 34.16
CA ASP A 70 8.75 -21.47 34.58
C ASP A 70 9.62 -20.66 35.55
N GLY A 71 9.28 -19.38 35.77
CA GLY A 71 10.00 -18.44 36.65
C GLY A 71 11.17 -17.73 35.98
N GLU A 72 11.45 -18.01 34.71
CA GLU A 72 12.49 -17.36 33.91
C GLU A 72 11.97 -16.12 33.21
N THR A 73 12.84 -15.16 32.93
CA THR A 73 12.49 -13.93 32.21
C THR A 73 12.96 -14.02 30.77
N TYR A 74 12.06 -13.79 29.84
CA TYR A 74 12.30 -13.82 28.39
C TYR A 74 12.30 -12.41 27.80
N ALA A 75 13.20 -12.19 26.85
CA ALA A 75 13.19 -11.00 25.99
C ALA A 75 12.38 -11.30 24.73
N LEU A 76 11.22 -10.71 24.61
CA LEU A 76 10.31 -10.88 23.50
C LEU A 76 10.47 -9.69 22.55
N ASN A 77 10.95 -9.93 21.34
CA ASN A 77 11.02 -8.93 20.29
C ASN A 77 9.78 -9.11 19.40
N LEU A 78 8.80 -8.26 19.62
CA LEU A 78 7.59 -8.20 18.80
C LEU A 78 7.84 -7.29 17.60
N ILE A 79 7.59 -7.80 16.39
CA ILE A 79 7.59 -7.02 15.15
C ILE A 79 6.15 -6.94 14.65
N ASP A 80 5.51 -5.79 14.83
CA ASP A 80 4.17 -5.54 14.32
C ASP A 80 4.22 -5.29 12.82
N THR A 81 3.33 -5.93 12.03
CA THR A 81 3.34 -5.90 10.57
C THR A 81 2.03 -5.36 10.01
N PRO A 82 2.04 -4.73 8.83
CA PRO A 82 0.81 -4.41 8.11
C PRO A 82 -0.05 -5.66 7.84
N GLY A 83 -1.36 -5.48 7.74
CA GLY A 83 -2.29 -6.56 7.38
C GLY A 83 -2.83 -6.47 5.96
N HIS A 84 -2.54 -5.42 5.20
CA HIS A 84 -3.11 -5.17 3.88
C HIS A 84 -2.22 -5.69 2.75
N VAL A 85 -2.82 -6.20 1.66
CA VAL A 85 -2.11 -6.77 0.49
C VAL A 85 -1.09 -5.82 -0.14
N ASP A 86 -1.37 -4.53 -0.19
CA ASP A 86 -0.45 -3.52 -0.74
C ASP A 86 0.89 -3.49 0.01
N PHE A 87 0.92 -3.92 1.27
CA PHE A 87 2.12 -3.91 2.12
C PHE A 87 2.79 -5.28 2.29
N ASN A 88 2.49 -6.25 1.45
CA ASN A 88 3.12 -7.59 1.50
C ASN A 88 4.65 -7.53 1.50
N TYR A 89 5.23 -6.52 0.84
CA TYR A 89 6.67 -6.28 0.88
C TYR A 89 7.18 -5.95 2.30
N GLU A 90 6.45 -5.12 3.05
CA GLU A 90 6.74 -4.79 4.45
C GLU A 90 6.62 -6.02 5.35
N VAL A 91 5.56 -6.82 5.13
CA VAL A 91 5.31 -8.07 5.87
C VAL A 91 6.47 -9.04 5.67
N SER A 92 6.86 -9.33 4.44
CA SER A 92 7.95 -10.26 4.12
C SER A 92 9.28 -9.87 4.77
N ARG A 93 9.61 -8.58 4.81
CA ARG A 93 10.83 -8.07 5.46
C ARG A 93 10.82 -8.31 6.97
N SER A 94 9.70 -8.04 7.59
CA SER A 94 9.52 -8.19 9.03
C SER A 94 9.57 -9.66 9.44
N LEU A 95 8.95 -10.54 8.68
CA LEU A 95 8.97 -11.98 8.90
C LEU A 95 10.39 -12.55 8.83
N ALA A 96 11.23 -12.12 7.90
CA ALA A 96 12.62 -12.58 7.80
C ALA A 96 13.49 -12.23 9.04
N ALA A 97 13.05 -11.29 9.88
CA ALA A 97 13.70 -10.95 11.14
C ALA A 97 13.22 -11.82 12.32
N CYS A 98 12.22 -12.67 12.13
CA CYS A 98 11.57 -13.48 13.16
C CYS A 98 11.96 -14.95 13.11
N GLU A 99 11.63 -15.69 14.16
CA GLU A 99 11.62 -17.15 14.26
C GLU A 99 10.19 -17.69 14.41
N GLY A 100 9.20 -16.84 14.75
CA GLY A 100 7.80 -17.24 14.85
C GLY A 100 6.84 -16.16 14.41
N ALA A 101 5.57 -16.56 14.21
CA ALA A 101 4.48 -15.67 13.87
C ALA A 101 3.21 -16.05 14.63
N LEU A 102 2.54 -15.08 15.24
CA LEU A 102 1.19 -15.25 15.78
C LEU A 102 0.18 -15.01 14.65
N LEU A 103 -0.57 -16.04 14.27
CA LEU A 103 -1.64 -15.95 13.29
C LEU A 103 -2.95 -15.63 14.00
N VAL A 104 -3.39 -14.39 13.96
CA VAL A 104 -4.63 -13.96 14.61
C VAL A 104 -5.82 -14.17 13.68
N VAL A 105 -6.75 -15.00 14.12
CA VAL A 105 -7.98 -15.33 13.39
C VAL A 105 -9.19 -14.82 14.18
N ASP A 106 -10.09 -14.11 13.52
CA ASP A 106 -11.38 -13.71 14.09
C ASP A 106 -12.30 -14.92 14.21
N ALA A 107 -12.71 -15.25 15.44
CA ALA A 107 -13.59 -16.39 15.70
C ALA A 107 -15.01 -16.24 15.10
N THR A 108 -15.36 -15.07 14.57
CA THR A 108 -16.65 -14.82 13.88
C THR A 108 -16.56 -14.98 12.37
N GLN A 109 -15.36 -14.82 11.79
CA GLN A 109 -15.15 -14.80 10.34
C GLN A 109 -14.37 -16.04 9.84
N GLY A 110 -13.48 -16.58 10.68
CA GLY A 110 -12.64 -17.73 10.32
C GLY A 110 -11.48 -17.38 9.39
N VAL A 111 -11.16 -18.27 8.46
CA VAL A 111 -10.06 -18.11 7.50
C VAL A 111 -10.46 -17.24 6.32
N GLU A 112 -9.65 -16.23 6.04
CA GLU A 112 -9.85 -15.29 4.92
C GLU A 112 -8.61 -15.26 4.00
N ALA A 113 -8.68 -14.60 2.82
CA ALA A 113 -7.61 -14.62 1.81
C ALA A 113 -6.26 -14.11 2.35
N GLN A 114 -6.26 -13.03 3.12
CA GLN A 114 -5.02 -12.51 3.72
C GLN A 114 -4.50 -13.41 4.84
N THR A 115 -5.37 -14.17 5.52
CA THR A 115 -4.95 -15.20 6.48
C THR A 115 -4.07 -16.23 5.78
N LEU A 116 -4.52 -16.74 4.62
CA LEU A 116 -3.74 -17.68 3.81
C LEU A 116 -2.46 -17.05 3.25
N ALA A 117 -2.56 -15.90 2.61
CA ALA A 117 -1.43 -15.22 1.99
C ALA A 117 -0.31 -14.94 3.02
N ASN A 118 -0.66 -14.40 4.19
CA ASN A 118 0.30 -14.12 5.26
C ASN A 118 0.88 -15.41 5.87
N THR A 119 0.08 -16.48 5.96
CA THR A 119 0.56 -17.78 6.42
C THR A 119 1.59 -18.38 5.45
N TYR A 120 1.33 -18.33 4.15
CA TYR A 120 2.30 -18.81 3.14
C TYR A 120 3.58 -17.98 3.18
N LEU A 121 3.50 -16.64 3.31
CA LEU A 121 4.68 -15.81 3.50
C LEU A 121 5.49 -16.20 4.75
N ALA A 122 4.82 -16.54 5.86
CA ALA A 122 5.50 -17.01 7.06
C ALA A 122 6.16 -18.39 6.87
N MET A 123 5.49 -19.30 6.14
CA MET A 123 6.04 -20.60 5.78
C MET A 123 7.27 -20.49 4.86
N ASP A 124 7.26 -19.57 3.89
CA ASP A 124 8.41 -19.30 3.01
C ASP A 124 9.66 -18.85 3.77
N HIS A 125 9.47 -18.28 4.97
CA HIS A 125 10.55 -17.88 5.88
C HIS A 125 10.88 -18.93 6.96
N ASP A 126 10.32 -20.15 6.89
CA ASP A 126 10.52 -21.22 7.87
C ASP A 126 10.15 -20.81 9.31
N LEU A 127 9.09 -20.00 9.48
CA LEU A 127 8.65 -19.57 10.80
C LEU A 127 7.75 -20.60 11.49
N GLU A 128 7.86 -20.69 12.81
CA GLU A 128 6.86 -21.38 13.65
C GLU A 128 5.60 -20.52 13.71
N ILE A 129 4.46 -21.06 13.25
CA ILE A 129 3.21 -20.31 13.17
C ILE A 129 2.27 -20.78 14.27
N LEU A 130 1.88 -19.83 15.15
CA LEU A 130 1.03 -20.08 16.30
C LEU A 130 -0.34 -19.44 16.08
N PRO A 131 -1.41 -20.23 15.84
CA PRO A 131 -2.77 -19.71 15.71
C PRO A 131 -3.29 -19.12 17.03
N VAL A 132 -4.01 -17.99 16.95
CA VAL A 132 -4.68 -17.33 18.08
C VAL A 132 -6.07 -16.91 17.65
N PHE A 133 -7.10 -17.37 18.36
CA PHE A 133 -8.50 -17.09 18.02
C PHE A 133 -9.04 -15.93 18.84
N ASN A 134 -9.30 -14.81 18.17
CA ASN A 134 -9.70 -13.55 18.79
C ASN A 134 -11.21 -13.30 18.67
N LYS A 135 -11.69 -12.32 19.43
CA LYS A 135 -13.08 -11.83 19.46
C LYS A 135 -14.09 -12.85 20.00
N ILE A 136 -13.68 -13.73 20.92
CA ILE A 136 -14.57 -14.70 21.54
C ILE A 136 -15.68 -14.05 22.38
N ASP A 137 -15.58 -12.74 22.66
CA ASP A 137 -16.60 -11.95 23.37
C ASP A 137 -17.81 -11.62 22.49
N LEU A 138 -17.74 -11.80 21.18
CA LEU A 138 -18.83 -11.51 20.28
C LEU A 138 -19.86 -12.64 20.23
N PRO A 139 -21.18 -12.33 20.18
CA PRO A 139 -22.24 -13.37 20.18
C PRO A 139 -22.19 -14.31 18.96
N ALA A 140 -21.58 -13.88 17.87
CA ALA A 140 -21.44 -14.67 16.64
C ALA A 140 -20.15 -15.50 16.61
N ALA A 141 -19.32 -15.46 17.67
CA ALA A 141 -18.05 -16.19 17.69
C ALA A 141 -18.29 -17.70 17.80
N ASP A 142 -17.62 -18.44 16.94
CA ASP A 142 -17.54 -19.90 16.98
C ASP A 142 -16.07 -20.35 16.91
N PRO A 143 -15.36 -20.32 18.05
CA PRO A 143 -13.93 -20.64 18.09
C PRO A 143 -13.64 -22.06 17.61
N LEU A 144 -14.53 -23.03 17.90
CA LEU A 144 -14.32 -24.43 17.51
C LEU A 144 -14.35 -24.58 15.98
N LYS A 145 -15.32 -23.92 15.34
CA LYS A 145 -15.42 -23.91 13.87
C LYS A 145 -14.20 -23.25 13.25
N ALA A 146 -13.79 -22.08 13.75
CA ALA A 146 -12.62 -21.36 13.24
C ALA A 146 -11.31 -22.17 13.40
N LYS A 147 -11.16 -22.92 14.51
CA LYS A 147 -10.04 -23.84 14.73
C LYS A 147 -10.01 -24.97 13.71
N GLN A 148 -11.18 -25.59 13.45
CA GLN A 148 -11.31 -26.64 12.44
C GLN A 148 -10.98 -26.10 11.04
N GLU A 149 -11.44 -24.90 10.67
CA GLU A 149 -11.09 -24.26 9.41
C GLU A 149 -9.57 -24.09 9.26
N VAL A 150 -8.87 -23.65 10.30
CA VAL A 150 -7.40 -23.50 10.26
C VAL A 150 -6.71 -24.86 10.08
N GLU A 151 -7.17 -25.93 10.76
CA GLU A 151 -6.61 -27.27 10.58
C GLU A 151 -6.90 -27.84 9.19
N ASP A 152 -8.14 -27.71 8.71
CA ASP A 152 -8.58 -28.31 7.45
C ASP A 152 -8.03 -27.57 6.23
N ILE A 153 -7.97 -26.23 6.28
CA ILE A 153 -7.59 -25.38 5.13
C ILE A 153 -6.08 -25.12 5.11
N ILE A 154 -5.51 -24.79 6.27
CA ILE A 154 -4.10 -24.38 6.36
C ILE A 154 -3.19 -25.56 6.74
N GLY A 155 -3.72 -26.52 7.50
CA GLY A 155 -2.96 -27.67 7.99
C GLY A 155 -2.15 -27.40 9.25
N LEU A 156 -2.40 -26.31 9.96
CA LEU A 156 -1.75 -25.96 11.22
C LEU A 156 -2.51 -26.58 12.40
N PRO A 157 -1.84 -27.15 13.42
CA PRO A 157 -2.50 -27.62 14.63
C PRO A 157 -3.14 -26.44 15.38
N ALA A 158 -4.46 -26.41 15.50
CA ALA A 158 -5.20 -25.28 16.02
C ALA A 158 -6.15 -25.61 17.19
N LEU A 159 -6.50 -26.88 17.41
CA LEU A 159 -7.49 -27.27 18.43
C LEU A 159 -7.10 -26.83 19.86
N GLU A 160 -5.82 -26.86 20.19
CA GLU A 160 -5.30 -26.45 21.50
C GLU A 160 -4.89 -24.96 21.55
N ALA A 161 -5.04 -24.22 20.44
CA ALA A 161 -4.61 -22.84 20.33
C ALA A 161 -5.42 -21.90 21.25
N PRO A 162 -4.81 -20.80 21.75
CA PRO A 162 -5.45 -19.87 22.66
C PRO A 162 -6.71 -19.20 22.06
N GLU A 163 -7.76 -19.14 22.86
CA GLU A 163 -8.99 -18.39 22.58
C GLU A 163 -8.99 -17.11 23.42
N ILE A 164 -9.03 -15.95 22.78
CA ILE A 164 -8.86 -14.67 23.44
C ILE A 164 -9.94 -13.65 23.09
N SER A 165 -10.08 -12.66 23.96
CA SER A 165 -10.63 -11.37 23.59
C SER A 165 -9.58 -10.29 23.81
N ALA A 166 -8.94 -9.84 22.75
CA ALA A 166 -8.00 -8.74 22.83
C ALA A 166 -8.67 -7.47 23.35
N LYS A 167 -9.93 -7.24 22.99
CA LYS A 167 -10.74 -6.09 23.46
C LYS A 167 -10.91 -6.09 24.98
N LEU A 168 -11.23 -7.23 25.57
CA LEU A 168 -11.46 -7.37 27.01
C LEU A 168 -10.20 -7.76 27.81
N GLY A 169 -9.08 -8.06 27.13
CA GLY A 169 -7.85 -8.55 27.76
C GLY A 169 -7.97 -9.99 28.29
N THR A 170 -8.94 -10.78 27.78
CA THR A 170 -9.18 -12.13 28.25
C THR A 170 -8.13 -13.09 27.67
N ASN A 171 -7.54 -13.93 28.52
CA ASN A 171 -6.63 -15.04 28.18
C ASN A 171 -5.35 -14.64 27.40
N ILE A 172 -4.89 -13.39 27.55
CA ILE A 172 -3.67 -12.88 26.87
C ILE A 172 -2.41 -13.59 27.37
N GLU A 173 -2.37 -14.00 28.64
CA GLU A 173 -1.25 -14.72 29.23
C GLU A 173 -0.97 -16.05 28.54
N ALA A 174 -2.05 -16.77 28.11
CA ALA A 174 -1.90 -18.01 27.36
C ALA A 174 -1.14 -17.81 26.03
N VAL A 175 -1.33 -16.67 25.36
CA VAL A 175 -0.58 -16.32 24.14
C VAL A 175 0.90 -16.11 24.45
N LEU A 176 1.24 -15.40 25.56
CA LEU A 176 2.63 -15.18 25.97
C LEU A 176 3.34 -16.49 26.33
N GLU A 177 2.65 -17.38 27.07
CA GLU A 177 3.19 -18.71 27.39
C GLU A 177 3.39 -19.56 26.13
N ASP A 178 2.46 -19.48 25.17
CA ASP A 178 2.57 -20.19 23.90
C ASP A 178 3.79 -19.70 23.10
N VAL A 179 4.00 -18.38 23.02
CA VAL A 179 5.20 -17.77 22.40
C VAL A 179 6.49 -18.26 23.08
N VAL A 180 6.56 -18.25 24.41
CA VAL A 180 7.75 -18.70 25.14
C VAL A 180 8.05 -20.16 24.88
N LYS A 181 7.02 -21.00 24.86
CA LYS A 181 7.15 -22.46 24.74
C LYS A 181 7.46 -22.91 23.32
N ASN A 182 6.79 -22.34 22.32
CA ASN A 182 6.76 -22.90 20.97
C ASN A 182 7.58 -22.09 19.96
N VAL A 183 7.74 -20.76 20.10
CA VAL A 183 8.66 -20.01 19.22
C VAL A 183 10.10 -20.42 19.55
N PRO A 184 10.89 -20.89 18.55
CA PRO A 184 12.26 -21.31 18.81
C PRO A 184 13.15 -20.13 19.18
N ALA A 185 14.14 -20.39 20.03
CA ALA A 185 15.19 -19.41 20.30
C ALA A 185 16.00 -19.13 19.02
N PRO A 186 16.46 -17.88 18.81
CA PRO A 186 17.26 -17.54 17.66
C PRO A 186 18.59 -18.30 17.65
N LYS A 187 19.03 -18.67 16.45
CA LYS A 187 20.32 -19.34 16.22
C LYS A 187 21.39 -18.31 15.83
N GLY A 188 22.66 -18.60 16.10
CA GLY A 188 23.81 -17.79 15.68
C GLY A 188 24.96 -17.89 16.65
N ASP A 189 26.18 -17.65 16.18
CA ASP A 189 27.40 -17.63 17.00
C ASP A 189 27.81 -16.17 17.27
N PRO A 190 27.76 -15.69 18.54
CA PRO A 190 28.19 -14.33 18.87
C PRO A 190 29.69 -14.03 18.58
N LYS A 191 30.53 -15.06 18.36
CA LYS A 191 31.95 -14.92 18.06
C LYS A 191 32.25 -14.95 16.56
N ALA A 192 31.30 -15.31 15.72
CA ALA A 192 31.46 -15.29 14.27
C ALA A 192 31.63 -13.85 13.73
N PRO A 193 32.10 -13.66 12.50
CA PRO A 193 32.03 -12.37 11.83
C PRO A 193 30.62 -11.80 11.83
N LEU A 194 30.49 -10.48 12.05
CA LEU A 194 29.20 -9.82 12.13
C LEU A 194 28.42 -9.95 10.82
N GLN A 195 27.18 -10.43 10.92
CA GLN A 195 26.17 -10.40 9.88
C GLN A 195 24.85 -9.92 10.49
N ALA A 196 24.48 -8.69 10.22
CA ALA A 196 23.20 -8.12 10.65
C ALA A 196 22.36 -7.76 9.42
N LEU A 197 21.14 -8.25 9.37
CA LEU A 197 20.17 -7.99 8.29
C LEU A 197 19.43 -6.70 8.59
N VAL A 198 19.49 -5.73 7.68
CA VAL A 198 18.69 -4.50 7.76
C VAL A 198 17.27 -4.81 7.29
N PHE A 199 16.29 -4.69 8.17
CA PHE A 199 14.89 -4.92 7.80
C PHE A 199 14.09 -3.62 7.64
N ASP A 200 14.55 -2.50 8.24
CA ASP A 200 13.95 -1.18 8.04
C ASP A 200 14.95 -0.06 8.33
N SER A 201 14.63 1.16 7.90
CA SER A 201 15.38 2.36 8.24
C SER A 201 14.44 3.57 8.34
N GLN A 202 14.78 4.53 9.18
CA GLN A 202 14.03 5.74 9.36
C GLN A 202 14.97 6.95 9.42
N TYR A 203 14.60 8.01 8.74
CA TYR A 203 15.34 9.28 8.84
C TYR A 203 14.82 10.09 10.02
N ASP A 204 15.74 10.48 10.89
CA ASP A 204 15.51 11.41 11.99
C ASP A 204 16.30 12.70 11.73
N PRO A 205 15.67 13.89 11.81
CA PRO A 205 16.34 15.16 11.52
C PRO A 205 17.52 15.48 12.43
N TYR A 206 17.59 14.88 13.64
CA TYR A 206 18.59 15.17 14.65
C TYR A 206 19.78 14.21 14.64
N VAL A 207 19.51 12.93 14.39
CA VAL A 207 20.54 11.87 14.45
C VAL A 207 20.90 11.28 13.07
N GLY A 208 20.18 11.67 12.02
CA GLY A 208 20.34 11.11 10.69
C GLY A 208 19.55 9.80 10.52
N VAL A 209 20.06 8.88 9.71
CA VAL A 209 19.39 7.59 9.50
C VAL A 209 19.55 6.69 10.72
N VAL A 210 18.43 6.24 11.27
CA VAL A 210 18.32 5.18 12.26
C VAL A 210 18.07 3.87 11.49
N VAL A 211 18.96 2.91 11.65
CA VAL A 211 18.87 1.62 10.95
C VAL A 211 18.37 0.56 11.91
N TYR A 212 17.32 -0.16 11.52
CA TYR A 212 16.74 -1.28 12.27
C TYR A 212 17.24 -2.59 11.69
N PHE A 213 17.76 -3.45 12.56
CA PHE A 213 18.43 -4.66 12.13
C PHE A 213 18.17 -5.86 13.04
N ARG A 214 18.45 -7.02 12.48
CA ARG A 214 18.50 -8.30 13.16
C ARG A 214 19.90 -8.90 13.04
N ILE A 215 20.59 -9.19 14.15
CA ILE A 215 21.88 -9.87 14.13
C ILE A 215 21.66 -11.38 13.93
N LYS A 216 22.13 -11.91 12.82
CA LYS A 216 22.14 -13.35 12.54
C LYS A 216 23.42 -14.02 13.07
N GLN A 217 24.58 -13.35 12.95
CA GLN A 217 25.88 -13.82 13.42
C GLN A 217 26.71 -12.67 14.01
N GLY A 218 27.59 -13.00 14.95
CA GLY A 218 28.55 -12.05 15.50
C GLY A 218 27.98 -11.12 16.60
N THR A 219 28.70 -10.04 16.83
CA THR A 219 28.36 -9.03 17.83
C THR A 219 28.60 -7.64 17.25
N MET A 220 27.66 -6.74 17.41
CA MET A 220 27.74 -5.33 17.07
C MET A 220 28.01 -4.50 18.33
N ARG A 221 28.90 -3.50 18.24
CA ARG A 221 29.29 -2.66 19.38
C ARG A 221 29.25 -1.18 19.04
N LYS A 222 28.97 -0.36 20.04
CA LYS A 222 29.16 1.08 19.95
C LYS A 222 30.62 1.41 19.64
N GLY A 223 30.88 2.34 18.73
CA GLY A 223 32.21 2.73 18.28
C GLY A 223 32.85 1.80 17.24
N GLN A 224 32.21 0.68 16.88
CA GLN A 224 32.69 -0.23 15.84
C GLN A 224 32.50 0.41 14.46
N THR A 225 33.48 0.23 13.56
CA THR A 225 33.33 0.60 12.15
C THR A 225 32.71 -0.56 11.40
N ILE A 226 31.55 -0.32 10.82
CA ILE A 226 30.78 -1.28 10.03
C ILE A 226 30.86 -0.96 8.55
N ARG A 227 30.60 -1.97 7.72
CA ARG A 227 30.46 -1.86 6.27
C ARG A 227 29.09 -2.36 5.84
N MET A 228 28.41 -1.58 5.01
CA MET A 228 27.21 -1.99 4.28
C MET A 228 27.66 -2.82 3.08
N MET A 229 27.25 -4.10 2.99
CA MET A 229 27.81 -5.01 1.98
C MET A 229 27.34 -4.72 0.55
N ALA A 230 26.12 -4.20 0.39
CA ALA A 230 25.56 -3.87 -0.93
C ALA A 230 26.21 -2.61 -1.53
N THR A 231 26.43 -1.57 -0.73
CA THR A 231 26.97 -0.29 -1.22
C THR A 231 28.48 -0.14 -0.99
N GLY A 232 29.06 -0.94 -0.08
CA GLY A 232 30.45 -0.82 0.36
C GLY A 232 30.72 0.39 1.27
N ALA A 233 29.70 1.15 1.64
CA ALA A 233 29.84 2.32 2.51
C ALA A 233 30.25 1.90 3.93
N GLU A 234 31.17 2.65 4.52
CA GLU A 234 31.66 2.40 5.88
C GLU A 234 31.25 3.53 6.84
N TYR A 235 30.79 3.14 8.02
CA TYR A 235 30.34 4.07 9.05
C TYR A 235 30.77 3.60 10.43
N THR A 236 31.01 4.56 11.33
CA THR A 236 31.26 4.25 12.75
C THR A 236 29.97 4.37 13.54
N ILE A 237 29.58 3.32 14.26
CA ILE A 237 28.38 3.31 15.10
C ILE A 237 28.56 4.31 16.24
N LEU A 238 27.69 5.29 16.29
CA LEU A 238 27.63 6.28 17.37
C LEU A 238 26.83 5.76 18.55
N GLU A 239 25.74 5.10 18.27
CA GLU A 239 24.84 4.52 19.24
C GLU A 239 24.20 3.25 18.67
N CYS A 240 24.00 2.24 19.51
CA CYS A 240 23.19 1.08 19.22
C CYS A 240 22.36 0.71 20.44
N GLY A 241 21.25 0.01 20.26
CA GLY A 241 20.38 -0.32 21.39
C GLY A 241 19.13 -1.08 20.99
N TYR A 242 18.22 -1.16 21.94
CA TYR A 242 16.93 -1.85 21.81
C TYR A 242 15.81 -0.86 21.53
N LEU A 243 14.81 -1.32 20.82
CA LEU A 243 13.57 -0.59 20.57
C LEU A 243 12.58 -0.85 21.71
N LYS A 244 12.13 0.21 22.35
CA LYS A 244 11.03 0.17 23.34
C LYS A 244 9.72 0.67 22.71
N PRO A 245 8.57 0.37 23.32
CA PRO A 245 7.29 0.95 22.89
C PRO A 245 7.32 2.49 22.88
N ILE A 246 7.99 3.08 23.87
CA ILE A 246 8.23 4.52 23.95
C ILE A 246 9.73 4.78 24.04
N GLY A 247 10.30 5.42 23.02
CA GLY A 247 11.73 5.72 22.91
C GLY A 247 12.61 4.51 22.62
N ASN A 248 13.91 4.70 22.75
CA ASN A 248 14.94 3.68 22.51
C ASN A 248 15.79 3.51 23.76
N GLU A 249 16.36 2.33 23.96
CA GLU A 249 17.28 2.06 25.08
C GLU A 249 18.68 1.78 24.54
N PRO A 250 19.64 2.72 24.70
CA PRO A 250 21.02 2.53 24.27
C PRO A 250 21.70 1.39 25.04
N THR A 251 22.57 0.66 24.35
CA THR A 251 23.45 -0.37 24.96
C THR A 251 24.83 -0.34 24.33
N ASP A 252 25.81 -0.90 24.99
CA ASP A 252 27.19 -0.94 24.49
C ASP A 252 27.39 -2.01 23.40
N ALA A 253 26.58 -3.06 23.41
CA ALA A 253 26.69 -4.15 22.45
C ALA A 253 25.40 -4.93 22.31
N LEU A 254 25.20 -5.49 21.09
CA LEU A 254 24.15 -6.42 20.70
C LEU A 254 24.79 -7.66 20.05
N GLN A 255 24.24 -8.84 20.29
CA GLN A 255 24.80 -10.11 19.82
C GLN A 255 23.84 -10.89 18.91
N ALA A 256 24.36 -11.97 18.33
CA ALA A 256 23.57 -12.89 17.50
C ALA A 256 22.25 -13.24 18.21
N GLY A 257 21.15 -13.15 17.48
CA GLY A 257 19.82 -13.36 18.02
C GLY A 257 19.06 -12.09 18.36
N GLU A 258 19.71 -10.96 18.56
CA GLU A 258 19.06 -9.72 19.00
C GLU A 258 18.55 -8.85 17.83
N VAL A 259 17.41 -8.22 18.06
CA VAL A 259 16.84 -7.16 17.22
C VAL A 259 17.12 -5.82 17.86
N GLY A 260 17.53 -4.82 17.08
CA GLY A 260 17.87 -3.52 17.62
C GLY A 260 17.99 -2.44 16.54
N TYR A 261 18.53 -1.31 16.96
CA TYR A 261 18.83 -0.18 16.09
C TYR A 261 20.28 0.28 16.25
N PHE A 262 20.79 0.95 15.22
CA PHE A 262 21.99 1.78 15.36
C PHE A 262 21.86 3.11 14.64
N THR A 263 22.66 4.09 15.07
CA THR A 263 22.88 5.37 14.39
C THR A 263 24.38 5.54 14.09
N ALA A 264 24.70 6.12 12.95
CA ALA A 264 26.07 6.30 12.50
C ALA A 264 26.27 7.60 11.69
N SER A 265 25.47 8.64 11.95
CA SER A 265 25.45 9.91 11.21
C SER A 265 25.34 9.73 9.69
N ILE A 266 24.62 8.73 9.26
CA ILE A 266 24.38 8.45 7.83
C ILE A 266 23.47 9.56 7.28
N LYS A 267 23.96 10.29 6.28
CA LYS A 267 23.23 11.41 5.68
C LYS A 267 22.48 11.01 4.41
N ASN A 268 23.00 10.01 3.72
CA ASN A 268 22.43 9.50 2.47
C ASN A 268 21.72 8.17 2.74
N VAL A 269 20.40 8.18 2.70
CA VAL A 269 19.58 6.97 2.93
C VAL A 269 19.83 5.89 1.87
N LYS A 270 20.28 6.26 0.67
CA LYS A 270 20.62 5.29 -0.38
C LYS A 270 21.79 4.37 0.01
N ASP A 271 22.56 4.75 1.05
CA ASP A 271 23.64 3.92 1.57
C ASP A 271 23.14 2.83 2.52
N THR A 272 21.88 2.93 3.01
CA THR A 272 21.24 1.97 3.91
C THR A 272 20.06 1.30 3.22
N GLN A 273 20.36 0.40 2.32
CA GLN A 273 19.30 -0.34 1.62
C GLN A 273 18.67 -1.38 2.55
N VAL A 274 17.35 -1.42 2.55
CA VAL A 274 16.62 -2.49 3.26
C VAL A 274 16.92 -3.83 2.57
N GLY A 275 17.26 -4.84 3.39
CA GLY A 275 17.74 -6.14 2.90
C GLY A 275 19.27 -6.24 2.76
N ASP A 276 20.00 -5.14 3.01
CA ASP A 276 21.46 -5.19 3.03
C ASP A 276 21.97 -5.90 4.29
N THR A 277 23.18 -6.40 4.20
CA THR A 277 23.92 -6.99 5.30
C THR A 277 24.95 -6.02 5.84
N VAL A 278 24.87 -5.77 7.15
CA VAL A 278 25.89 -5.00 7.87
C VAL A 278 26.93 -5.97 8.42
N THR A 279 28.22 -5.68 8.16
CA THR A 279 29.34 -6.46 8.66
C THR A 279 30.39 -5.58 9.34
N ASP A 280 31.33 -6.18 10.06
CA ASP A 280 32.49 -5.48 10.64
C ASP A 280 33.49 -5.11 9.52
N ALA A 281 33.87 -3.85 9.42
CA ALA A 281 34.85 -3.41 8.41
C ALA A 281 36.25 -4.03 8.62
N ALA A 282 36.61 -4.32 9.87
CA ALA A 282 37.91 -4.93 10.20
C ALA A 282 37.94 -6.46 10.02
N ASN A 283 36.79 -7.13 10.18
CA ASN A 283 36.64 -8.57 10.03
C ASN A 283 35.33 -8.89 9.29
N PRO A 284 35.25 -8.60 7.99
CA PRO A 284 34.04 -8.73 7.22
C PRO A 284 33.61 -10.19 7.05
N ALA A 285 32.30 -10.43 7.05
CA ALA A 285 31.75 -11.71 6.68
C ALA A 285 32.05 -12.02 5.19
N ALA A 286 32.22 -13.31 4.88
CA ALA A 286 32.56 -13.75 3.53
C ALA A 286 31.41 -13.57 2.53
N GLU A 287 30.18 -13.72 3.00
CA GLU A 287 28.98 -13.65 2.17
C GLU A 287 27.92 -12.77 2.82
N ALA A 288 27.15 -12.06 2.00
CA ALA A 288 25.97 -11.33 2.46
C ALA A 288 24.82 -12.30 2.76
N LEU A 289 23.96 -11.92 3.70
CA LEU A 289 22.71 -12.63 3.94
C LEU A 289 21.80 -12.51 2.69
N PRO A 290 20.90 -13.47 2.44
CA PRO A 290 19.89 -13.31 1.40
C PRO A 290 19.13 -12.01 1.65
N GLY A 291 19.20 -11.09 0.68
CA GLY A 291 18.48 -9.83 0.73
C GLY A 291 17.02 -9.99 0.29
N TYR A 292 16.26 -8.91 0.39
CA TYR A 292 14.90 -8.87 -0.10
C TYR A 292 14.85 -8.57 -1.60
N ARG A 293 13.78 -9.05 -2.26
CA ARG A 293 13.47 -8.58 -3.61
C ARG A 293 13.09 -7.10 -3.54
N PRO A 294 13.56 -6.24 -4.46
CA PRO A 294 13.13 -4.85 -4.48
C PRO A 294 11.62 -4.75 -4.61
N ALA A 295 11.02 -3.78 -3.90
CA ALA A 295 9.62 -3.47 -4.08
C ALA A 295 9.38 -3.03 -5.53
N GLN A 296 8.34 -3.56 -6.16
CA GLN A 296 7.93 -3.17 -7.51
C GLN A 296 6.68 -2.31 -7.42
N SER A 297 6.76 -1.10 -7.96
CA SER A 297 5.58 -0.26 -8.07
C SER A 297 4.60 -0.86 -9.08
N MET A 298 3.34 -0.97 -8.68
CA MET A 298 2.25 -1.52 -9.50
C MET A 298 1.34 -0.42 -10.04
N VAL A 299 1.18 0.67 -9.29
CA VAL A 299 0.30 1.79 -9.61
C VAL A 299 1.13 3.06 -9.79
N TYR A 300 0.82 3.84 -10.81
CA TYR A 300 1.53 5.08 -11.12
C TYR A 300 0.54 6.23 -11.29
N CYS A 301 0.82 7.39 -10.69
CA CYS A 301 0.10 8.61 -11.00
C CYS A 301 1.04 9.82 -11.01
N GLY A 302 0.64 10.88 -11.70
CA GLY A 302 1.29 12.18 -11.61
C GLY A 302 0.77 12.93 -10.39
N ILE A 303 1.67 13.50 -9.59
CA ILE A 303 1.34 14.39 -8.46
C ILE A 303 1.84 15.79 -8.78
N TYR A 304 0.94 16.75 -8.68
CA TYR A 304 1.19 18.16 -8.98
C TYR A 304 0.70 19.01 -7.81
N THR A 305 1.27 20.21 -7.64
CA THR A 305 0.75 21.18 -6.70
C THR A 305 -0.25 22.10 -7.40
N GLU A 306 -1.34 22.46 -6.72
CA GLU A 306 -2.33 23.42 -7.25
C GLU A 306 -1.66 24.75 -7.57
N ASP A 307 -0.74 25.22 -6.71
CA ASP A 307 0.14 26.37 -6.96
C ASP A 307 1.51 25.88 -7.47
N GLY A 308 1.77 26.05 -8.76
CA GLY A 308 3.04 25.65 -9.40
C GLY A 308 4.31 26.24 -8.75
N SER A 309 4.20 27.31 -7.94
CA SER A 309 5.33 27.86 -7.18
C SER A 309 5.81 26.93 -6.07
N LYS A 310 4.96 26.01 -5.60
CA LYS A 310 5.25 25.00 -4.58
C LYS A 310 5.91 23.71 -5.11
N TYR A 311 6.26 23.64 -6.40
CA TYR A 311 6.97 22.49 -6.98
C TYR A 311 8.26 22.11 -6.22
N PRO A 312 9.13 23.05 -5.78
CA PRO A 312 10.29 22.72 -4.96
C PRO A 312 9.90 22.08 -3.61
N ASP A 313 8.84 22.58 -2.99
CA ASP A 313 8.35 22.06 -1.71
C ASP A 313 7.84 20.62 -1.86
N LEU A 314 7.13 20.32 -2.97
CA LEU A 314 6.68 18.97 -3.31
C LEU A 314 7.86 18.01 -3.51
N ARG A 315 8.93 18.46 -4.20
CA ARG A 315 10.15 17.65 -4.36
C ARG A 315 10.76 17.31 -3.00
N ASP A 316 10.96 18.32 -2.17
CA ASP A 316 11.58 18.14 -0.86
C ASP A 316 10.72 17.24 0.07
N ALA A 317 9.40 17.34 -0.05
CA ALA A 317 8.46 16.46 0.66
C ALA A 317 8.56 15.00 0.18
N LEU A 318 8.55 14.77 -1.13
CA LEU A 318 8.70 13.42 -1.71
C LEU A 318 10.07 12.81 -1.35
N GLU A 319 11.16 13.59 -1.41
CA GLU A 319 12.48 13.14 -0.97
C GLU A 319 12.45 12.70 0.50
N LYS A 320 11.84 13.49 1.40
CA LYS A 320 11.70 13.14 2.81
C LYS A 320 10.83 11.90 3.04
N LEU A 321 9.72 11.76 2.31
CA LEU A 321 8.89 10.55 2.41
C LEU A 321 9.64 9.31 1.92
N GLN A 322 10.39 9.40 0.81
CA GLN A 322 11.19 8.30 0.28
C GLN A 322 12.27 7.82 1.26
N LEU A 323 12.78 8.71 2.14
CA LEU A 323 13.71 8.33 3.20
C LEU A 323 13.09 7.33 4.20
N ASN A 324 11.78 7.43 4.41
CA ASN A 324 11.04 6.59 5.35
C ASN A 324 10.22 5.50 4.67
N ASP A 325 10.11 5.55 3.34
CA ASP A 325 9.38 4.59 2.54
C ASP A 325 10.17 4.24 1.27
N ALA A 326 10.95 3.16 1.36
CA ALA A 326 11.80 2.70 0.27
C ALA A 326 11.03 2.18 -0.95
N SER A 327 9.72 1.97 -0.84
CA SER A 327 8.86 1.51 -1.92
C SER A 327 8.34 2.65 -2.82
N LEU A 328 8.36 3.90 -2.31
CA LEU A 328 7.99 5.08 -3.07
C LEU A 328 9.06 5.41 -4.11
N THR A 329 8.66 5.43 -5.37
CA THR A 329 9.52 5.90 -6.48
C THR A 329 8.91 7.16 -7.09
N PHE A 330 9.75 8.11 -7.52
CA PHE A 330 9.27 9.30 -8.21
C PHE A 330 10.31 9.86 -9.18
N GLU A 331 9.81 10.42 -10.28
CA GLU A 331 10.61 11.06 -11.32
C GLU A 331 9.95 12.39 -11.72
N PRO A 332 10.72 13.42 -12.09
CA PRO A 332 10.17 14.67 -12.58
C PRO A 332 9.28 14.47 -13.80
N GLU A 333 8.12 15.11 -13.80
CA GLU A 333 7.15 15.08 -14.89
C GLU A 333 6.65 16.50 -15.20
N SER A 334 6.18 16.73 -16.41
CA SER A 334 5.52 17.96 -16.79
C SER A 334 4.24 17.69 -17.55
N SER A 335 3.19 18.43 -17.23
CA SER A 335 1.91 18.41 -17.92
C SER A 335 1.64 19.79 -18.51
N VAL A 336 1.08 19.84 -19.71
CA VAL A 336 0.67 21.10 -20.36
C VAL A 336 -0.44 21.77 -19.54
N ALA A 337 -1.30 20.97 -18.90
CA ALA A 337 -2.43 21.47 -18.12
C ALA A 337 -2.06 21.84 -16.68
N LEU A 338 -1.15 21.08 -16.03
CA LEU A 338 -0.86 21.18 -14.60
C LEU A 338 0.53 21.75 -14.28
N GLY A 339 1.39 21.94 -15.28
CA GLY A 339 2.75 22.44 -15.10
C GLY A 339 3.73 21.35 -14.68
N PHE A 340 4.67 21.70 -13.76
CA PHE A 340 5.67 20.75 -13.27
C PHE A 340 5.15 19.96 -12.08
N GLY A 341 5.46 18.67 -12.05
CA GLY A 341 5.10 17.73 -11.00
C GLY A 341 6.03 16.51 -11.00
N PHE A 342 5.55 15.43 -10.40
CA PHE A 342 6.29 14.18 -10.33
C PHE A 342 5.42 13.01 -10.73
N ARG A 343 5.97 12.10 -11.51
CA ARG A 343 5.42 10.78 -11.75
C ARG A 343 5.84 9.88 -10.61
N CYS A 344 4.86 9.43 -9.81
CA CYS A 344 5.10 8.61 -8.63
C CYS A 344 4.63 7.17 -8.86
N GLY A 345 5.39 6.21 -8.35
CA GLY A 345 5.05 4.79 -8.36
C GLY A 345 4.78 4.29 -6.94
N PHE A 346 3.73 3.48 -6.80
CA PHE A 346 3.18 2.99 -5.54
C PHE A 346 2.99 1.48 -5.58
N LEU A 347 2.98 0.83 -4.40
CA LEU A 347 2.70 -0.60 -4.27
C LEU A 347 1.26 -0.96 -4.67
N GLY A 348 0.31 -0.09 -4.37
CA GLY A 348 -1.11 -0.24 -4.68
C GLY A 348 -1.88 1.04 -4.47
N MET A 349 -3.21 0.98 -4.51
CA MET A 349 -4.07 2.15 -4.35
C MET A 349 -4.05 2.71 -2.94
N LEU A 350 -4.11 1.84 -1.92
CA LEU A 350 -4.05 2.28 -0.53
C LEU A 350 -2.73 2.98 -0.21
N HIS A 351 -1.62 2.45 -0.74
CA HIS A 351 -0.31 3.10 -0.60
C HIS A 351 -0.30 4.49 -1.24
N MET A 352 -0.89 4.65 -2.44
CA MET A 352 -1.02 5.95 -3.13
C MET A 352 -1.82 6.95 -2.28
N GLU A 353 -2.97 6.54 -1.76
CA GLU A 353 -3.81 7.40 -0.92
C GLU A 353 -3.10 7.85 0.36
N ILE A 354 -2.37 6.94 1.01
CA ILE A 354 -1.59 7.26 2.22
C ILE A 354 -0.50 8.28 1.92
N ILE A 355 0.25 8.09 0.84
CA ILE A 355 1.30 9.05 0.45
C ILE A 355 0.69 10.41 0.12
N GLN A 356 -0.44 10.45 -0.59
CA GLN A 356 -1.15 11.70 -0.88
C GLN A 356 -1.58 12.40 0.41
N GLU A 357 -2.28 11.70 1.32
CA GLU A 357 -2.70 12.30 2.60
C GLU A 357 -1.52 12.77 3.45
N ARG A 358 -0.40 12.05 3.45
CA ARG A 358 0.81 12.47 4.15
C ARG A 358 1.40 13.75 3.55
N LEU A 359 1.47 13.88 2.22
CA LEU A 359 1.91 15.09 1.56
C LEU A 359 1.02 16.30 1.91
N GLU A 360 -0.29 16.08 1.95
CA GLU A 360 -1.26 17.13 2.30
C GLU A 360 -1.17 17.53 3.78
N ARG A 361 -1.13 16.56 4.71
CA ARG A 361 -1.18 16.81 6.16
C ARG A 361 0.16 17.18 6.78
N GLU A 362 1.22 16.43 6.46
CA GLU A 362 2.55 16.62 7.07
C GLU A 362 3.31 17.80 6.44
N PHE A 363 3.09 18.05 5.14
CA PHE A 363 3.81 19.08 4.39
C PHE A 363 2.94 20.27 3.96
N ASN A 364 1.64 20.24 4.26
CA ASN A 364 0.67 21.30 3.96
C ASN A 364 0.66 21.69 2.46
N LEU A 365 0.61 20.66 1.60
CA LEU A 365 0.57 20.81 0.15
C LEU A 365 -0.85 20.57 -0.35
N ASP A 366 -1.36 21.47 -1.19
CA ASP A 366 -2.59 21.25 -1.94
C ASP A 366 -2.22 20.53 -3.24
N LEU A 367 -2.70 19.29 -3.41
CA LEU A 367 -2.27 18.40 -4.48
C LEU A 367 -3.34 18.18 -5.54
N VAL A 368 -2.88 18.00 -6.77
CA VAL A 368 -3.66 17.49 -7.90
C VAL A 368 -3.04 16.18 -8.37
N THR A 369 -3.80 15.11 -8.35
CA THR A 369 -3.35 13.80 -8.82
C THR A 369 -3.98 13.46 -10.17
N THR A 370 -3.19 12.85 -11.06
CA THR A 370 -3.74 12.31 -12.31
C THR A 370 -4.40 10.96 -12.08
N LEU A 371 -5.15 10.48 -13.07
CA LEU A 371 -5.74 9.15 -13.00
C LEU A 371 -4.64 8.09 -12.78
N PRO A 372 -4.82 7.16 -11.82
CA PRO A 372 -3.90 6.05 -11.63
C PRO A 372 -3.76 5.21 -12.90
N SER A 373 -2.58 4.73 -13.17
CA SER A 373 -2.27 3.88 -14.33
C SER A 373 -1.29 2.77 -13.95
N VAL A 374 -1.15 1.79 -14.84
CA VAL A 374 -0.14 0.72 -14.75
C VAL A 374 0.94 0.95 -15.79
N ILE A 375 2.06 0.23 -15.71
CA ILE A 375 3.05 0.23 -16.79
C ILE A 375 2.57 -0.68 -17.91
N TYR A 376 2.58 -0.18 -19.13
CA TYR A 376 2.33 -0.93 -20.35
C TYR A 376 3.66 -1.15 -21.09
N HIS A 377 3.81 -2.31 -21.72
CA HIS A 377 4.91 -2.56 -22.64
C HIS A 377 4.41 -2.40 -24.07
N VAL A 378 4.92 -1.41 -24.80
CA VAL A 378 4.53 -1.13 -26.17
C VAL A 378 5.69 -1.48 -27.09
N TYR A 379 5.45 -2.42 -27.98
CA TYR A 379 6.42 -2.86 -28.98
C TYR A 379 6.15 -2.14 -30.28
N LYS A 380 7.19 -1.47 -30.79
CA LYS A 380 7.12 -0.76 -32.07
C LYS A 380 7.54 -1.66 -33.21
N SER A 381 7.09 -1.31 -34.42
CA SER A 381 7.42 -2.01 -35.67
C SER A 381 8.94 -2.05 -35.99
N ASP A 382 9.73 -1.19 -35.35
CA ASP A 382 11.20 -1.18 -35.42
C ASP A 382 11.89 -2.17 -34.46
N GLY A 383 11.12 -2.94 -33.70
CA GLY A 383 11.59 -3.91 -32.71
C GLY A 383 11.95 -3.30 -31.34
N THR A 384 11.73 -1.99 -31.14
CA THR A 384 11.99 -1.36 -29.84
C THR A 384 10.78 -1.54 -28.91
N MET A 385 11.06 -1.89 -27.62
CA MET A 385 10.06 -1.93 -26.55
C MET A 385 10.15 -0.65 -25.73
N VAL A 386 9.01 0.01 -25.54
CA VAL A 386 8.87 1.21 -24.72
C VAL A 386 7.98 0.88 -23.53
N LYS A 387 8.47 1.16 -22.32
CA LYS A 387 7.64 1.14 -21.11
C LYS A 387 6.83 2.44 -21.02
N VAL A 388 5.53 2.31 -20.96
CA VAL A 388 4.59 3.44 -20.93
C VAL A 388 3.84 3.41 -19.60
N ASP A 389 4.18 4.28 -18.73
CA ASP A 389 3.50 4.54 -17.43
C ASP A 389 2.58 5.77 -17.50
N ASN A 390 2.89 6.71 -18.41
CA ASN A 390 2.12 7.92 -18.68
C ASN A 390 1.47 7.84 -20.06
N PRO A 391 0.14 8.08 -20.17
CA PRO A 391 -0.55 8.13 -21.46
C PRO A 391 0.03 9.13 -22.47
N HIS A 392 0.70 10.20 -21.99
CA HIS A 392 1.36 11.16 -22.87
C HIS A 392 2.48 10.51 -23.72
N ASN A 393 3.19 9.53 -23.15
CA ASN A 393 4.29 8.82 -23.79
C ASN A 393 3.84 7.66 -24.67
N TYR A 394 2.52 7.47 -24.86
CA TYR A 394 2.01 6.39 -25.70
C TYR A 394 2.38 6.65 -27.18
N PRO A 395 3.08 5.71 -27.85
CA PRO A 395 3.52 5.90 -29.23
C PRO A 395 2.36 6.11 -30.22
N ASP A 396 2.67 6.68 -31.37
CA ASP A 396 1.72 6.81 -32.47
C ASP A 396 1.18 5.42 -32.84
N PRO A 397 -0.15 5.23 -32.90
CA PRO A 397 -0.76 3.94 -33.26
C PRO A 397 -0.23 3.31 -34.54
N GLY A 398 0.19 4.12 -35.53
CA GLY A 398 0.79 3.63 -36.78
C GLY A 398 2.19 2.99 -36.62
N THR A 399 2.85 3.20 -35.50
CA THR A 399 4.20 2.66 -35.21
C THR A 399 4.15 1.46 -34.26
N ILE A 400 2.98 1.12 -33.73
CA ILE A 400 2.82 0.04 -32.76
C ILE A 400 2.62 -1.29 -33.49
N GLU A 401 3.42 -2.29 -33.14
CA GLU A 401 3.22 -3.67 -33.57
C GLU A 401 2.21 -4.38 -32.65
N HIS A 402 2.47 -4.35 -31.34
CA HIS A 402 1.54 -4.83 -30.32
C HIS A 402 1.82 -4.14 -28.98
N ALA A 403 0.89 -4.24 -28.06
CA ALA A 403 1.04 -3.73 -26.71
C ALA A 403 0.69 -4.82 -25.69
N GLU A 404 1.33 -4.76 -24.54
CA GLU A 404 1.12 -5.69 -23.42
C GLU A 404 0.71 -4.92 -22.18
N GLU A 405 -0.20 -5.51 -21.40
CA GLU A 405 -0.60 -5.02 -20.09
C GLU A 405 -0.23 -6.01 -18.98
N PRO A 406 0.00 -5.53 -17.74
CA PRO A 406 0.30 -6.41 -16.61
C PRO A 406 -0.95 -7.19 -16.19
N TYR A 407 -0.77 -8.49 -15.97
CA TYR A 407 -1.78 -9.39 -15.45
C TYR A 407 -1.42 -9.84 -14.05
N VAL A 408 -2.44 -10.10 -13.25
CA VAL A 408 -2.32 -10.64 -11.89
C VAL A 408 -3.09 -11.96 -11.78
N LYS A 409 -2.59 -12.83 -10.93
CA LYS A 409 -3.36 -13.94 -10.38
C LYS A 409 -4.15 -13.38 -9.21
N VAL A 410 -5.43 -13.67 -9.19
CA VAL A 410 -6.38 -13.19 -8.19
C VAL A 410 -6.96 -14.39 -7.48
N SER A 411 -6.92 -14.38 -6.15
CA SER A 411 -7.58 -15.31 -5.26
C SER A 411 -8.69 -14.58 -4.51
N ILE A 412 -9.92 -15.09 -4.62
CA ILE A 412 -11.10 -14.55 -3.93
C ILE A 412 -11.68 -15.65 -3.05
N ILE A 413 -11.65 -15.43 -1.74
CA ILE A 413 -12.30 -16.34 -0.79
C ILE A 413 -13.66 -15.73 -0.41
N SER A 414 -14.70 -16.53 -0.49
CA SER A 414 -16.07 -16.10 -0.23
C SER A 414 -16.97 -17.26 0.14
N PRO A 415 -18.05 -17.02 0.93
CA PRO A 415 -19.12 -18.00 1.06
C PRO A 415 -19.70 -18.36 -0.31
N GLN A 416 -20.03 -19.66 -0.49
CA GLN A 416 -20.55 -20.22 -1.74
C GLN A 416 -21.78 -19.45 -2.29
N ASP A 417 -22.62 -18.90 -1.42
CA ASP A 417 -23.82 -18.15 -1.79
C ASP A 417 -23.54 -16.92 -2.67
N TYR A 418 -22.33 -16.36 -2.60
CA TYR A 418 -21.96 -15.16 -3.35
C TYR A 418 -21.22 -15.45 -4.67
N VAL A 419 -20.90 -16.72 -4.98
CA VAL A 419 -20.19 -17.10 -6.21
C VAL A 419 -20.94 -16.57 -7.45
N GLY A 420 -22.28 -16.68 -7.44
CA GLY A 420 -23.13 -16.17 -8.51
C GLY A 420 -23.05 -14.65 -8.75
N ASN A 421 -22.63 -13.86 -7.76
CA ASN A 421 -22.42 -12.43 -7.88
C ASN A 421 -20.97 -12.10 -8.29
N ILE A 422 -20.00 -12.88 -7.80
CA ILE A 422 -18.57 -12.66 -8.04
C ILE A 422 -18.17 -13.01 -9.48
N MET A 423 -18.64 -14.15 -10.02
CA MET A 423 -18.24 -14.60 -11.35
C MET A 423 -18.60 -13.61 -12.47
N PRO A 424 -19.82 -13.06 -12.54
CA PRO A 424 -20.16 -12.05 -13.56
C PRO A 424 -19.32 -10.77 -13.41
N MET A 425 -19.07 -10.32 -12.17
CA MET A 425 -18.25 -9.15 -11.86
C MET A 425 -16.81 -9.32 -12.38
N CYS A 426 -16.19 -10.48 -12.12
CA CYS A 426 -14.85 -10.79 -12.64
C CYS A 426 -14.84 -10.87 -14.17
N GLN A 427 -15.87 -11.45 -14.78
CA GLN A 427 -16.00 -11.55 -16.23
C GLN A 427 -16.17 -10.18 -16.89
N GLU A 428 -16.97 -9.29 -16.31
CA GLU A 428 -17.07 -7.89 -16.76
C GLU A 428 -15.73 -7.16 -16.72
N ARG A 429 -14.83 -7.54 -15.81
CA ARG A 429 -13.46 -7.00 -15.66
C ARG A 429 -12.41 -7.79 -16.44
N ARG A 430 -12.81 -8.50 -17.51
CA ARG A 430 -11.93 -9.32 -18.36
C ARG A 430 -11.18 -10.42 -17.59
N GLY A 431 -11.74 -10.85 -16.45
CA GLY A 431 -11.18 -11.94 -15.65
C GLY A 431 -11.35 -13.28 -16.35
N GLU A 432 -10.25 -14.01 -16.45
CA GLU A 432 -10.22 -15.40 -16.92
C GLU A 432 -10.33 -16.31 -15.72
N PHE A 433 -11.46 -17.00 -15.60
CA PHE A 433 -11.63 -18.03 -14.58
C PHE A 433 -10.63 -19.18 -14.79
N LYS A 434 -9.93 -19.59 -13.74
CA LYS A 434 -8.98 -20.71 -13.76
C LYS A 434 -9.56 -21.93 -13.10
N ASP A 435 -9.84 -21.83 -11.83
CA ASP A 435 -10.45 -22.90 -11.05
C ASP A 435 -11.23 -22.34 -9.85
N MET A 436 -11.94 -23.23 -9.17
CA MET A 436 -12.63 -22.97 -7.93
C MET A 436 -12.40 -24.16 -7.00
N GLN A 437 -11.93 -23.88 -5.81
CA GLN A 437 -11.67 -24.88 -4.78
C GLN A 437 -12.63 -24.68 -3.62
N TYR A 438 -13.20 -25.77 -3.13
CA TYR A 438 -13.96 -25.75 -1.89
C TYR A 438 -12.99 -25.89 -0.73
N LEU A 439 -12.86 -24.86 0.08
CA LEU A 439 -12.03 -24.86 1.27
C LEU A 439 -12.75 -25.63 2.39
N ASP A 440 -14.07 -25.44 2.49
CA ASP A 440 -14.96 -26.21 3.34
C ASP A 440 -16.35 -26.39 2.69
N THR A 441 -17.37 -26.79 3.48
CA THR A 441 -18.76 -26.99 3.00
C THR A 441 -19.46 -25.70 2.60
N HIS A 442 -18.95 -24.52 3.02
CA HIS A 442 -19.59 -23.22 2.84
C HIS A 442 -18.66 -22.20 2.20
N LEU A 443 -17.35 -22.40 2.26
CA LEU A 443 -16.33 -21.46 1.82
C LEU A 443 -15.65 -21.94 0.54
N VAL A 444 -15.52 -21.06 -0.43
CA VAL A 444 -14.88 -21.35 -1.71
C VAL A 444 -13.77 -20.35 -2.00
N GLU A 445 -12.73 -20.81 -2.65
CA GLU A 445 -11.68 -20.00 -3.22
C GLU A 445 -11.80 -20.00 -4.74
N LEU A 446 -11.90 -18.80 -5.32
CA LEU A 446 -12.02 -18.59 -6.77
C LEU A 446 -10.71 -18.04 -7.31
N HIS A 447 -10.09 -18.73 -8.24
CA HIS A 447 -8.88 -18.29 -8.90
C HIS A 447 -9.16 -17.68 -10.28
N TYR A 448 -8.70 -16.46 -10.45
CA TYR A 448 -8.79 -15.72 -11.70
C TYR A 448 -7.42 -15.23 -12.17
N GLN A 449 -7.34 -14.95 -13.46
CA GLN A 449 -6.26 -14.17 -14.05
C GLN A 449 -6.86 -12.93 -14.66
N MET A 450 -6.45 -11.76 -14.19
CA MET A 450 -7.08 -10.48 -14.53
C MET A 450 -6.05 -9.43 -14.90
N PRO A 451 -6.39 -8.49 -15.80
CA PRO A 451 -5.54 -7.32 -15.99
C PRO A 451 -5.49 -6.45 -14.73
N LEU A 452 -4.30 -6.06 -14.30
CA LEU A 452 -4.11 -5.23 -13.11
C LEU A 452 -4.92 -3.92 -13.18
N ASN A 453 -4.97 -3.30 -14.36
CA ASN A 453 -5.73 -2.06 -14.57
C ASN A 453 -7.24 -2.18 -14.31
N GLU A 454 -7.82 -3.38 -14.32
CA GLU A 454 -9.24 -3.61 -14.01
C GLU A 454 -9.48 -3.81 -12.50
N ILE A 455 -8.41 -3.99 -11.72
CA ILE A 455 -8.47 -4.22 -10.26
C ILE A 455 -8.23 -2.93 -9.49
N ILE A 456 -7.28 -2.10 -9.94
CA ILE A 456 -6.78 -0.94 -9.20
C ILE A 456 -7.82 0.15 -8.92
N TYR A 457 -8.98 0.16 -9.58
CA TYR A 457 -9.98 1.23 -9.36
C TYR A 457 -10.96 0.88 -8.24
N ASP A 458 -12.09 0.30 -8.57
CA ASP A 458 -13.23 0.08 -7.68
C ASP A 458 -13.56 -1.41 -7.48
N PHE A 459 -12.60 -2.31 -7.83
CA PHE A 459 -12.86 -3.74 -7.80
C PHE A 459 -13.12 -4.25 -6.38
N PHE A 460 -12.26 -3.85 -5.43
CA PHE A 460 -12.36 -4.30 -4.05
C PHE A 460 -13.65 -3.80 -3.38
N ASP A 461 -13.99 -2.54 -3.58
CA ASP A 461 -15.23 -1.96 -3.03
C ASP A 461 -16.47 -2.62 -3.66
N THR A 462 -16.42 -2.87 -4.96
CA THR A 462 -17.48 -3.58 -5.67
C THR A 462 -17.63 -5.02 -5.19
N LEU A 463 -16.51 -5.70 -4.94
CA LEU A 463 -16.49 -7.05 -4.38
C LEU A 463 -17.13 -7.09 -3.00
N LYS A 464 -16.71 -6.20 -2.09
CA LYS A 464 -17.27 -6.07 -0.74
C LYS A 464 -18.77 -5.74 -0.79
N ALA A 465 -19.18 -4.79 -1.63
CA ALA A 465 -20.60 -4.43 -1.76
C ALA A 465 -21.46 -5.61 -2.25
N ASN A 466 -20.99 -6.36 -3.25
CA ASN A 466 -21.71 -7.50 -3.83
C ASN A 466 -21.76 -8.72 -2.91
N THR A 467 -20.88 -8.81 -1.94
CA THR A 467 -20.78 -9.93 -0.99
C THR A 467 -21.10 -9.53 0.45
N LYS A 468 -21.64 -8.33 0.67
CA LYS A 468 -21.95 -7.78 2.00
C LYS A 468 -20.75 -7.77 2.96
N GLY A 469 -19.54 -7.63 2.43
CA GLY A 469 -18.30 -7.62 3.18
C GLY A 469 -17.68 -9.01 3.45
N TYR A 470 -18.33 -10.09 3.01
CA TYR A 470 -17.84 -11.45 3.30
C TYR A 470 -16.76 -11.96 2.37
N ALA A 471 -16.52 -11.34 1.21
CA ALA A 471 -15.44 -11.76 0.33
C ALA A 471 -14.15 -11.03 0.63
N SER A 472 -13.06 -11.76 0.65
CA SER A 472 -11.70 -11.26 0.72
C SER A 472 -10.96 -11.47 -0.60
N LEU A 473 -9.97 -10.63 -0.86
CA LEU A 473 -9.21 -10.57 -2.10
C LEU A 473 -7.73 -10.56 -1.80
N ASP A 474 -6.99 -11.38 -2.52
CA ASP A 474 -5.54 -11.28 -2.66
C ASP A 474 -5.14 -11.34 -4.13
N TYR A 475 -4.01 -10.72 -4.51
CA TYR A 475 -3.51 -10.76 -5.88
C TYR A 475 -2.00 -10.66 -5.96
N GLU A 476 -1.44 -11.32 -6.96
CA GLU A 476 0.00 -11.34 -7.22
C GLU A 476 0.28 -11.11 -8.71
N LEU A 477 1.36 -10.37 -9.04
CA LEU A 477 1.74 -10.10 -10.42
C LEU A 477 2.12 -11.40 -11.15
N SER A 478 1.49 -11.65 -12.30
CA SER A 478 1.71 -12.87 -13.10
C SER A 478 2.41 -12.64 -14.45
N GLY A 479 2.91 -11.44 -14.68
CA GLY A 479 3.60 -11.04 -15.91
C GLY A 479 2.76 -10.18 -16.83
N TYR A 480 3.19 -10.09 -18.09
CA TYR A 480 2.57 -9.25 -19.11
C TYR A 480 1.91 -10.09 -20.20
N ARG A 481 0.83 -9.58 -20.79
CA ARG A 481 0.12 -10.24 -21.90
C ARG A 481 -0.26 -9.24 -22.95
N THR A 482 -0.20 -9.67 -24.20
CA THR A 482 -0.67 -8.88 -25.35
C THR A 482 -2.14 -8.54 -25.23
N SER A 483 -2.46 -7.27 -25.47
CA SER A 483 -3.81 -6.72 -25.36
C SER A 483 -4.05 -5.61 -26.38
N ASP A 484 -5.31 -5.46 -26.84
CA ASP A 484 -5.70 -4.37 -27.75
C ASP A 484 -5.91 -3.08 -26.97
N LEU A 485 -4.82 -2.37 -26.72
CA LEU A 485 -4.79 -1.13 -25.94
C LEU A 485 -4.94 0.09 -26.84
N VAL A 486 -5.71 1.06 -26.36
CA VAL A 486 -5.89 2.35 -27.02
C VAL A 486 -5.69 3.49 -26.04
N LYS A 487 -5.07 4.56 -26.52
CA LYS A 487 -5.01 5.83 -25.79
C LYS A 487 -6.31 6.59 -26.04
N VAL A 488 -6.91 7.06 -24.95
CA VAL A 488 -8.07 7.95 -24.97
C VAL A 488 -7.62 9.34 -24.56
N ASP A 489 -7.69 10.27 -25.49
CA ASP A 489 -7.41 11.69 -25.25
C ASP A 489 -8.67 12.41 -24.79
N LEU A 490 -8.56 13.21 -23.73
CA LEU A 490 -9.66 14.05 -23.25
C LEU A 490 -9.48 15.48 -23.73
N LEU A 491 -10.57 16.06 -24.24
CA LEU A 491 -10.61 17.40 -24.79
C LEU A 491 -11.63 18.25 -24.04
N LEU A 492 -11.23 19.40 -23.51
CA LEU A 492 -12.11 20.39 -22.94
C LEU A 492 -12.14 21.63 -23.83
N ASN A 493 -13.31 21.99 -24.31
CA ASN A 493 -13.49 23.10 -25.27
C ASN A 493 -12.68 22.93 -26.58
N GLY A 494 -12.24 21.73 -26.90
CA GLY A 494 -11.41 21.42 -28.07
C GLY A 494 -9.91 21.31 -27.74
N ASP A 495 -9.47 21.73 -26.56
CA ASP A 495 -8.09 21.66 -26.13
C ASP A 495 -7.83 20.33 -25.37
N GLY A 496 -6.74 19.65 -25.68
CA GLY A 496 -6.36 18.40 -25.04
C GLY A 496 -5.92 18.63 -23.58
N VAL A 497 -6.42 17.78 -22.68
CA VAL A 497 -6.01 17.75 -21.27
C VAL A 497 -5.30 16.44 -21.02
N ASP A 498 -3.98 16.49 -21.08
CA ASP A 498 -3.08 15.33 -20.94
C ASP A 498 -3.24 14.62 -19.60
N ALA A 499 -3.43 15.36 -18.52
CA ALA A 499 -3.62 14.84 -17.16
C ALA A 499 -4.88 13.97 -16.99
N LEU A 500 -5.88 14.10 -17.87
CA LEU A 500 -7.12 13.33 -17.86
C LEU A 500 -7.15 12.25 -18.95
N SER A 501 -6.10 12.16 -19.78
CA SER A 501 -5.95 11.11 -20.79
C SER A 501 -5.60 9.79 -20.13
N PHE A 502 -6.03 8.67 -20.71
CA PHE A 502 -5.77 7.35 -20.15
C PHE A 502 -5.62 6.28 -21.24
N ILE A 503 -5.00 5.15 -20.86
CA ILE A 503 -4.87 3.97 -21.70
C ILE A 503 -5.86 2.92 -21.19
N ALA A 504 -6.58 2.28 -22.10
CA ALA A 504 -7.54 1.22 -21.78
C ALA A 504 -7.62 0.19 -22.91
N HIS A 505 -8.12 -0.99 -22.56
CA HIS A 505 -8.54 -1.96 -23.58
C HIS A 505 -9.64 -1.37 -24.47
N ARG A 506 -9.60 -1.63 -25.79
CA ARG A 506 -10.51 -1.04 -26.76
C ARG A 506 -11.98 -1.19 -26.39
N ASP A 507 -12.39 -2.38 -25.93
CA ASP A 507 -13.78 -2.64 -25.55
C ASP A 507 -14.24 -1.87 -24.30
N LYS A 508 -13.29 -1.49 -23.43
CA LYS A 508 -13.55 -0.73 -22.20
C LYS A 508 -13.36 0.78 -22.36
N ALA A 509 -12.75 1.20 -23.46
CA ALA A 509 -12.45 2.62 -23.70
C ALA A 509 -13.71 3.49 -23.75
N TYR A 510 -14.76 3.08 -24.46
CA TYR A 510 -16.01 3.85 -24.58
C TYR A 510 -16.77 3.96 -23.25
N PRO A 511 -17.10 2.87 -22.52
CA PRO A 511 -17.82 2.98 -21.26
C PRO A 511 -17.06 3.82 -20.23
N ARG A 512 -15.73 3.68 -20.14
CA ARG A 512 -14.89 4.46 -19.23
C ARG A 512 -14.85 5.94 -19.63
N ALA A 513 -14.66 6.23 -20.90
CA ALA A 513 -14.66 7.60 -21.43
C ALA A 513 -15.99 8.31 -21.17
N ARG A 514 -17.11 7.60 -21.36
CA ARG A 514 -18.44 8.15 -21.09
C ARG A 514 -18.64 8.51 -19.62
N ARG A 515 -18.33 7.60 -18.70
CA ARG A 515 -18.43 7.86 -17.25
C ARG A 515 -17.57 9.06 -16.84
N LEU A 516 -16.34 9.14 -17.36
CA LEU A 516 -15.44 10.25 -17.09
C LEU A 516 -16.03 11.58 -17.61
N CYS A 517 -16.57 11.61 -18.82
CA CYS A 517 -17.21 12.81 -19.35
C CYS A 517 -18.44 13.23 -18.53
N GLU A 518 -19.24 12.27 -18.04
CA GLU A 518 -20.40 12.52 -17.18
C GLU A 518 -19.94 13.08 -15.81
N LYS A 519 -18.93 12.47 -15.17
CA LYS A 519 -18.36 12.96 -13.91
C LYS A 519 -17.76 14.37 -14.03
N LEU A 520 -17.01 14.63 -15.09
CA LEU A 520 -16.46 15.96 -15.38
C LEU A 520 -17.55 17.02 -15.59
N LYS A 521 -18.66 16.66 -16.26
CA LYS A 521 -19.79 17.58 -16.44
C LYS A 521 -20.45 17.97 -15.12
N GLU A 522 -20.46 17.09 -14.14
CA GLU A 522 -21.02 17.35 -12.81
C GLU A 522 -20.10 18.28 -12.01
N ASN A 523 -18.80 18.05 -12.08
CA ASN A 523 -17.80 18.77 -11.29
C ASN A 523 -17.37 20.10 -11.89
N ILE A 524 -17.37 20.25 -13.22
CA ILE A 524 -16.99 21.51 -13.85
C ILE A 524 -18.12 22.54 -13.70
N PRO A 525 -17.87 23.70 -13.05
CA PRO A 525 -18.87 24.72 -12.85
C PRO A 525 -19.31 25.33 -14.18
N ARG A 526 -20.60 25.75 -14.27
CA ARG A 526 -21.11 26.44 -15.44
C ARG A 526 -20.39 27.76 -15.62
N GLN A 527 -19.88 27.98 -16.83
CA GLN A 527 -19.19 29.20 -17.23
C GLN A 527 -20.09 30.09 -18.12
N LEU A 528 -19.61 31.26 -18.51
CA LEU A 528 -20.33 32.19 -19.36
C LEU A 528 -20.53 31.67 -20.80
N PHE A 529 -19.81 30.60 -21.16
CA PHE A 529 -19.90 29.90 -22.46
C PHE A 529 -20.10 28.41 -22.23
N GLU A 530 -20.45 27.72 -23.29
CA GLU A 530 -20.66 26.27 -23.30
C GLU A 530 -19.31 25.57 -23.38
N VAL A 531 -19.08 24.60 -22.47
CA VAL A 531 -17.86 23.79 -22.43
C VAL A 531 -18.17 22.39 -22.90
N PRO A 532 -17.82 22.01 -24.14
CA PRO A 532 -17.87 20.62 -24.57
C PRO A 532 -16.74 19.82 -23.96
N ILE A 533 -17.07 18.68 -23.39
CA ILE A 533 -16.18 17.65 -22.86
C ILE A 533 -16.20 16.52 -23.87
N GLN A 534 -15.07 16.13 -24.41
CA GLN A 534 -14.98 15.12 -25.45
C GLN A 534 -13.87 14.13 -25.14
N ALA A 535 -14.10 12.85 -25.40
CA ALA A 535 -13.07 11.84 -25.37
C ALA A 535 -12.86 11.30 -26.80
N ALA A 536 -11.61 11.15 -27.20
CA ALA A 536 -11.24 10.76 -28.55
C ALA A 536 -10.16 9.66 -28.57
N ILE A 537 -10.24 8.78 -29.57
CA ILE A 537 -9.20 7.79 -29.90
C ILE A 537 -8.66 8.12 -31.28
N GLY A 538 -7.37 8.42 -31.41
CA GLY A 538 -6.76 8.78 -32.68
C GLY A 538 -7.47 9.94 -33.40
N GLY A 539 -7.95 10.94 -32.65
CA GLY A 539 -8.71 12.09 -33.19
C GLY A 539 -10.19 11.84 -33.42
N ARG A 540 -10.68 10.60 -33.35
CA ARG A 540 -12.11 10.28 -33.49
C ARG A 540 -12.80 10.37 -32.13
N ILE A 541 -13.80 11.26 -32.02
CA ILE A 541 -14.59 11.43 -30.81
C ILE A 541 -15.45 10.18 -30.57
N ILE A 542 -15.31 9.56 -29.40
CA ILE A 542 -16.05 8.37 -28.97
C ILE A 542 -17.12 8.71 -27.92
N ALA A 543 -16.88 9.72 -27.06
CA ALA A 543 -17.86 10.17 -26.07
C ALA A 543 -17.87 11.70 -26.00
N ARG A 544 -19.03 12.27 -25.69
CA ARG A 544 -19.23 13.73 -25.61
C ARG A 544 -20.28 14.06 -24.56
N GLU A 545 -19.95 15.01 -23.71
CA GLU A 545 -20.86 15.71 -22.82
C GLU A 545 -20.68 17.23 -22.95
N THR A 546 -21.57 18.00 -22.34
CA THR A 546 -21.51 19.45 -22.47
C THR A 546 -21.97 20.12 -21.17
N VAL A 547 -21.13 20.98 -20.61
CA VAL A 547 -21.51 21.89 -19.51
C VAL A 547 -22.19 23.11 -20.13
N LYS A 548 -23.47 23.30 -19.84
CA LYS A 548 -24.27 24.38 -20.41
C LYS A 548 -23.80 25.74 -19.86
N ALA A 549 -23.73 26.75 -20.70
CA ALA A 549 -23.41 28.13 -20.30
C ALA A 549 -24.40 28.67 -19.26
N MET A 550 -23.90 29.49 -18.35
CA MET A 550 -24.76 30.29 -17.47
C MET A 550 -25.73 31.15 -18.32
N ARG A 551 -26.99 31.12 -17.98
CA ARG A 551 -28.02 31.89 -18.66
C ARG A 551 -28.28 33.18 -17.88
N LYS A 552 -27.85 34.32 -18.42
CA LYS A 552 -28.33 35.61 -17.94
C LYS A 552 -29.70 35.86 -18.56
N ASP A 553 -30.71 36.13 -17.76
CA ASP A 553 -32.02 36.49 -18.26
C ASP A 553 -31.97 37.91 -18.84
N VAL A 554 -31.65 37.96 -20.16
CA VAL A 554 -31.58 39.23 -20.88
C VAL A 554 -32.97 39.77 -21.23
N LEU A 555 -34.02 38.96 -21.00
CA LEU A 555 -35.41 39.31 -21.29
C LEU A 555 -36.15 39.86 -20.07
N ALA A 556 -35.61 39.72 -18.85
CA ALA A 556 -36.22 40.21 -17.61
C ALA A 556 -36.61 41.67 -17.62
N LYS A 557 -35.91 42.51 -18.40
CA LYS A 557 -36.18 43.94 -18.57
C LYS A 557 -37.02 44.29 -19.80
N CYS A 558 -37.52 43.31 -20.57
CA CYS A 558 -38.35 43.52 -21.74
C CYS A 558 -39.83 43.50 -21.35
N TYR A 559 -40.36 44.64 -20.98
CA TYR A 559 -41.80 44.84 -20.80
C TYR A 559 -42.47 44.97 -22.18
N GLY A 560 -43.48 44.15 -22.46
CA GLY A 560 -44.30 44.20 -23.69
C GLY A 560 -43.93 43.19 -24.78
N GLY A 561 -44.84 42.97 -25.72
CA GLY A 561 -44.84 41.92 -26.72
C GLY A 561 -43.88 42.06 -27.92
N ASP A 562 -42.85 42.90 -27.86
CA ASP A 562 -41.90 43.08 -28.97
C ASP A 562 -41.03 41.80 -29.19
N ILE A 563 -41.52 40.91 -30.04
CA ILE A 563 -40.90 39.62 -30.40
C ILE A 563 -39.56 39.88 -31.13
N THR A 564 -39.48 40.94 -31.93
CA THR A 564 -38.29 41.26 -32.74
C THR A 564 -37.11 41.68 -31.83
N ARG A 565 -37.39 42.50 -30.83
CA ARG A 565 -36.37 42.93 -29.83
C ARG A 565 -35.90 41.75 -28.96
N LYS A 566 -36.83 40.86 -28.57
CA LYS A 566 -36.48 39.63 -27.83
C LYS A 566 -35.57 38.71 -28.65
N LYS A 567 -35.89 38.48 -29.93
CA LYS A 567 -35.02 37.67 -30.83
C LYS A 567 -33.63 38.32 -30.98
N LYS A 568 -33.56 39.63 -31.24
CA LYS A 568 -32.27 40.32 -31.41
C LYS A 568 -31.39 40.29 -30.15
N LEU A 569 -31.97 40.36 -28.95
CA LEU A 569 -31.24 40.23 -27.70
C LEU A 569 -30.72 38.82 -27.48
N LEU A 570 -31.51 37.79 -27.83
CA LEU A 570 -31.09 36.41 -27.76
C LEU A 570 -29.98 36.09 -28.77
N GLU A 571 -30.06 36.64 -30.01
CA GLU A 571 -28.99 36.52 -31.00
C GLU A 571 -27.70 37.16 -30.56
N LYS A 572 -27.72 38.40 -30.02
CA LYS A 572 -26.55 39.05 -29.45
C LYS A 572 -25.95 38.28 -28.27
N GLN A 573 -26.79 37.66 -27.45
CA GLN A 573 -26.31 36.81 -26.36
C GLN A 573 -25.60 35.55 -26.89
N LYS A 574 -26.15 34.94 -27.95
CA LYS A 574 -25.57 33.76 -28.61
C LYS A 574 -24.24 34.11 -29.29
N GLU A 575 -24.15 35.24 -29.98
CA GLU A 575 -22.90 35.71 -30.59
C GLU A 575 -21.83 36.08 -29.52
N GLY A 576 -22.24 36.74 -28.44
CA GLY A 576 -21.35 37.04 -27.31
C GLY A 576 -20.78 35.79 -26.67
N LYS A 577 -21.60 34.77 -26.44
CA LYS A 577 -21.16 33.46 -25.91
C LYS A 577 -20.20 32.75 -26.87
N LYS A 578 -20.46 32.83 -28.21
CA LYS A 578 -19.55 32.26 -29.20
C LYS A 578 -18.19 32.95 -29.24
N LYS A 579 -18.15 34.27 -29.07
CA LYS A 579 -16.89 35.03 -28.95
C LYS A 579 -16.15 34.68 -27.66
N MET A 580 -16.85 34.60 -26.52
CA MET A 580 -16.25 34.22 -25.24
C MET A 580 -15.69 32.78 -25.24
N ARG A 581 -16.32 31.86 -25.95
CA ARG A 581 -15.80 30.51 -26.12
C ARG A 581 -14.45 30.47 -26.81
N ASN A 582 -14.19 31.34 -27.75
CA ASN A 582 -12.92 31.41 -28.50
C ASN A 582 -11.81 32.14 -27.75
N LEU A 583 -12.14 32.84 -26.66
CA LEU A 583 -11.18 33.66 -25.88
C LEU A 583 -11.05 33.17 -24.42
N GLY A 584 -11.97 32.32 -23.95
CA GLY A 584 -12.02 31.88 -22.56
C GLY A 584 -11.23 30.61 -22.32
N THR A 585 -10.31 30.64 -21.36
CA THR A 585 -9.70 29.46 -20.76
C THR A 585 -10.74 28.75 -19.88
N VAL A 586 -10.83 27.45 -19.99
CA VAL A 586 -11.72 26.64 -19.13
C VAL A 586 -11.01 26.46 -17.80
N GLN A 587 -11.60 26.95 -16.71
CA GLN A 587 -11.14 26.65 -15.36
C GLN A 587 -11.68 25.28 -14.96
N VAL A 588 -10.79 24.36 -14.72
CA VAL A 588 -11.09 22.99 -14.26
C VAL A 588 -10.78 22.97 -12.77
N PRO A 589 -11.76 22.76 -11.89
CA PRO A 589 -11.50 22.64 -10.46
C PRO A 589 -10.74 21.34 -10.14
N THR A 590 -10.04 21.33 -9.03
CA THR A 590 -9.21 20.20 -8.57
C THR A 590 -10.01 18.91 -8.43
N GLU A 591 -11.26 19.03 -7.96
CA GLU A 591 -12.19 17.91 -7.79
C GLU A 591 -12.57 17.20 -9.10
N ALA A 592 -12.30 17.84 -10.24
CA ALA A 592 -12.52 17.22 -11.56
C ALA A 592 -11.42 16.23 -11.97
N PHE A 593 -10.28 16.23 -11.27
CA PHE A 593 -9.17 15.30 -11.49
C PHE A 593 -9.21 14.09 -10.54
N MET A 594 -10.02 14.15 -9.48
CA MET A 594 -10.24 13.08 -8.50
C MET A 594 -11.33 12.06 -8.99
#